data_ceccadbda1a3551eb5f05dcfffe46008
#
_entry.id   ceccadbda1a3551eb5f05dcfffe46008
#
_cell.length_a   1.000
_cell.length_b   1.000
_cell.length_c   1.000
_cell.angle_alpha   90.00
_cell.angle_beta   90.00
_cell.angle_gamma   90.00
#
_symmetry.space_group_name_H-M   'P 1'
#
loop_
_entity.id
_entity.type
_entity.pdbx_description
1 polymer ?
#
loop_
_entity_poly.entity_id
_entity_poly.type
_entity_poly.pdbx_seq_one_letter_code
_entity_poly.pdbx_strand_id
1 'polypeptide(L)'
;MINLYYHGGSKNHGCEAIVRSTSKLLGTRAILWSTAPDADFAYSLNDMVSIQEDESLPLTGSESLKFRIHHKVAKSDLLHTKFSHKRLFSAVQCGDVYLSIGGDNYCYGGKEYLGYYNRIIHEKGGKTVFWGCSFEPSEMDAATAKDIARYNLITARESISYETLKAANPNTILVADPAFVLDSVELPLPEGWKDGNTIGIN
;
A
#
# COMPACT_ATOMS: atom_id res chain seq x y z
N MET A 1 -17.46 0.25 -0.75
CA MET A 1 -16.57 -0.18 -1.88
C MET A 1 -15.23 -0.63 -1.31
N ILE A 2 -14.40 -1.31 -2.14
CA ILE A 2 -13.03 -1.71 -1.75
C ILE A 2 -12.04 -0.85 -2.52
N ASN A 3 -11.10 -0.26 -1.79
CA ASN A 3 -10.08 0.64 -2.30
C ASN A 3 -8.70 0.06 -1.99
N LEU A 4 -7.82 0.04 -2.96
CA LEU A 4 -6.41 -0.34 -2.83
C LEU A 4 -5.59 0.94 -2.86
N TYR A 5 -4.72 1.16 -1.89
CA TYR A 5 -3.91 2.37 -1.82
C TYR A 5 -2.47 2.06 -1.41
N TYR A 6 -1.59 3.03 -1.53
CA TYR A 6 -0.15 2.87 -1.32
C TYR A 6 0.50 1.95 -2.35
N HIS A 7 0.02 2.05 -3.59
CA HIS A 7 0.58 1.33 -4.73
C HIS A 7 1.63 2.19 -5.45
N GLY A 8 2.84 1.69 -5.51
CA GLY A 8 3.98 2.40 -6.12
C GLY A 8 4.10 2.25 -7.64
N GLY A 9 3.11 1.62 -8.30
CA GLY A 9 3.09 1.38 -9.74
C GLY A 9 3.65 0.03 -10.17
N SER A 10 3.15 -0.47 -11.31
CA SER A 10 3.41 -1.82 -11.81
C SER A 10 4.79 -2.03 -12.45
N LYS A 11 5.63 -1.00 -12.55
CA LYS A 11 7.06 -1.20 -12.88
C LYS A 11 7.79 -2.03 -11.83
N ASN A 12 7.30 -2.02 -10.60
CA ASN A 12 7.67 -3.00 -9.59
C ASN A 12 6.73 -4.21 -9.72
N HIS A 13 7.25 -5.32 -10.24
CA HIS A 13 6.46 -6.54 -10.46
C HIS A 13 5.90 -7.14 -9.17
N GLY A 14 6.52 -6.91 -8.01
CA GLY A 14 5.95 -7.27 -6.71
C GLY A 14 4.67 -6.49 -6.42
N CYS A 15 4.66 -5.17 -6.68
CA CYS A 15 3.47 -4.34 -6.53
C CYS A 15 2.36 -4.75 -7.52
N GLU A 16 2.72 -5.04 -8.77
CA GLU A 16 1.80 -5.58 -9.78
C GLU A 16 1.17 -6.90 -9.30
N ALA A 17 2.00 -7.83 -8.84
CA ALA A 17 1.55 -9.14 -8.36
C ALA A 17 0.56 -9.01 -7.18
N ILE A 18 0.81 -8.10 -6.25
CA ILE A 18 -0.12 -7.85 -5.12
C ILE A 18 -1.48 -7.33 -5.62
N VAL A 19 -1.51 -6.42 -6.61
CA VAL A 19 -2.80 -5.94 -7.17
C VAL A 19 -3.55 -7.07 -7.86
N ARG A 20 -2.88 -7.84 -8.72
CA ARG A 20 -3.48 -8.97 -9.44
C ARG A 20 -4.03 -10.04 -8.50
N SER A 21 -3.23 -10.45 -7.53
CA SER A 21 -3.61 -11.44 -6.53
C SER A 21 -4.75 -10.97 -5.64
N THR A 22 -4.68 -9.71 -5.19
CA THR A 22 -5.75 -9.11 -4.39
C THR A 22 -7.05 -9.04 -5.17
N SER A 23 -7.03 -8.63 -6.44
CA SER A 23 -8.21 -8.62 -7.31
C SER A 23 -8.81 -10.03 -7.48
N LYS A 24 -7.96 -11.06 -7.68
CA LYS A 24 -8.37 -12.46 -7.77
C LYS A 24 -9.02 -12.94 -6.46
N LEU A 25 -8.44 -12.62 -5.31
CA LEU A 25 -8.96 -12.98 -3.98
C LEU A 25 -10.29 -12.29 -3.65
N LEU A 26 -10.44 -11.02 -4.01
CA LEU A 26 -11.64 -10.26 -3.74
C LEU A 26 -12.85 -10.71 -4.58
N GLY A 27 -12.62 -11.23 -5.78
CA GLY A 27 -13.67 -11.63 -6.73
C GLY A 27 -14.60 -10.48 -7.14
N THR A 28 -14.21 -9.24 -6.87
CA THR A 28 -14.96 -8.02 -7.22
C THR A 28 -14.00 -6.92 -7.64
N ARG A 29 -14.49 -6.02 -8.50
CA ARG A 29 -13.67 -4.91 -8.99
C ARG A 29 -13.44 -3.88 -7.90
N ALA A 30 -12.17 -3.71 -7.50
CA ALA A 30 -11.73 -2.70 -6.55
C ALA A 30 -11.32 -1.40 -7.27
N ILE A 31 -11.22 -0.31 -6.52
CA ILE A 31 -10.58 0.93 -6.96
C ILE A 31 -9.10 0.88 -6.58
N LEU A 32 -8.20 1.08 -7.53
CA LEU A 32 -6.76 1.21 -7.31
C LEU A 32 -6.37 2.68 -7.34
N TRP A 33 -5.92 3.21 -6.21
CA TRP A 33 -5.31 4.53 -6.12
C TRP A 33 -3.82 4.41 -6.42
N SER A 34 -3.41 4.90 -7.59
CA SER A 34 -2.07 4.74 -8.13
C SER A 34 -1.33 6.06 -8.24
N THR A 35 -0.05 6.06 -7.85
CA THR A 35 0.88 7.17 -8.09
C THR A 35 1.56 7.08 -9.46
N ALA A 36 1.36 6.00 -10.20
CA ALA A 36 1.94 5.77 -11.54
C ALA A 36 0.92 5.10 -12.49
N PRO A 37 -0.25 5.73 -12.75
CA PRO A 37 -1.35 5.13 -13.51
C PRO A 37 -0.93 4.68 -14.91
N ASP A 38 -0.06 5.42 -15.61
CA ASP A 38 0.41 5.03 -16.94
C ASP A 38 1.13 3.68 -16.94
N ALA A 39 1.93 3.40 -15.89
CA ALA A 39 2.56 2.10 -15.75
C ALA A 39 1.52 0.99 -15.52
N ASP A 40 0.50 1.24 -14.71
CA ASP A 40 -0.55 0.27 -14.43
C ASP A 40 -1.42 -0.02 -15.65
N PHE A 41 -1.69 0.98 -16.49
CA PHE A 41 -2.34 0.79 -17.78
C PHE A 41 -1.47 -0.02 -18.74
N ALA A 42 -0.16 0.24 -18.79
CA ALA A 42 0.77 -0.51 -19.63
C ALA A 42 0.84 -2.00 -19.26
N TYR A 43 0.61 -2.34 -17.98
CA TYR A 43 0.52 -3.72 -17.47
C TYR A 43 -0.92 -4.25 -17.42
N SER A 44 -1.88 -3.58 -18.07
CA SER A 44 -3.29 -4.00 -18.19
C SER A 44 -4.00 -4.24 -16.85
N LEU A 45 -3.63 -3.54 -15.78
CA LEU A 45 -4.33 -3.65 -14.49
C LEU A 45 -5.77 -3.10 -14.56
N ASN A 46 -6.05 -2.21 -15.51
CA ASN A 46 -7.40 -1.71 -15.77
C ASN A 46 -8.41 -2.79 -16.18
N ASP A 47 -7.94 -3.99 -16.56
CA ASP A 47 -8.83 -5.11 -16.87
C ASP A 47 -9.49 -5.68 -15.60
N MET A 48 -8.84 -5.53 -14.44
CA MET A 48 -9.29 -6.13 -13.18
C MET A 48 -9.64 -5.11 -12.08
N VAL A 49 -9.07 -3.91 -12.12
CA VAL A 49 -9.34 -2.84 -11.15
C VAL A 49 -9.73 -1.54 -11.86
N SER A 50 -10.36 -0.63 -11.13
CA SER A 50 -10.63 0.74 -11.61
C SER A 50 -9.51 1.65 -11.15
N ILE A 51 -8.61 2.04 -12.05
CA ILE A 51 -7.46 2.89 -11.72
C ILE A 51 -7.91 4.32 -11.50
N GLN A 52 -7.53 4.90 -10.37
CA GLN A 52 -7.67 6.31 -10.02
C GLN A 52 -6.29 6.88 -9.70
N GLU A 53 -6.05 8.07 -10.19
CA GLU A 53 -4.79 8.76 -9.95
C GLU A 53 -4.73 9.29 -8.51
N ASP A 54 -3.70 8.85 -7.77
CA ASP A 54 -3.30 9.40 -6.46
C ASP A 54 -1.91 10.04 -6.59
N GLU A 55 -1.68 10.77 -7.67
CA GLU A 55 -0.44 11.50 -7.88
C GLU A 55 -0.37 12.70 -6.93
N SER A 56 0.85 13.02 -6.50
CA SER A 56 1.14 14.23 -5.75
C SER A 56 0.77 15.46 -6.59
N LEU A 57 -0.36 16.06 -6.27
CA LEU A 57 -0.79 17.29 -6.94
C LEU A 57 0.12 18.45 -6.53
N PRO A 58 0.51 19.31 -7.48
CA PRO A 58 1.27 20.51 -7.15
C PRO A 58 0.46 21.38 -6.18
N LEU A 59 1.14 21.89 -5.17
CA LEU A 59 0.51 22.80 -4.20
C LEU A 59 0.12 24.10 -4.89
N THR A 60 -1.08 24.57 -4.63
CA THR A 60 -1.47 25.94 -5.01
C THR A 60 -0.64 26.96 -4.20
N GLY A 61 -0.63 28.22 -4.63
CA GLY A 61 0.13 29.27 -3.95
C GLY A 61 -0.24 29.41 -2.46
N SER A 62 -1.52 29.29 -2.12
CA SER A 62 -2.01 29.35 -0.74
C SER A 62 -1.66 28.08 0.07
N GLU A 63 -1.72 26.92 -0.54
CA GLU A 63 -1.31 25.64 0.08
C GLU A 63 0.20 25.64 0.35
N SER A 64 1.01 26.10 -0.62
CA SER A 64 2.46 26.24 -0.49
C SER A 64 2.84 27.15 0.68
N LEU A 65 2.17 28.31 0.82
CA LEU A 65 2.42 29.21 1.94
C LEU A 65 2.06 28.56 3.28
N LYS A 66 0.89 27.91 3.36
CA LYS A 66 0.46 27.19 4.58
C LYS A 66 1.44 26.06 4.94
N PHE A 67 1.88 25.30 3.95
CA PHE A 67 2.88 24.25 4.15
C PHE A 67 4.19 24.81 4.70
N ARG A 68 4.74 25.87 4.09
CA ARG A 68 6.00 26.49 4.53
C ARG A 68 5.93 26.99 5.98
N ILE A 69 4.83 27.62 6.37
CA ILE A 69 4.62 28.09 7.75
C ILE A 69 4.55 26.87 8.69
N HIS A 70 3.75 25.86 8.36
CA HIS A 70 3.59 24.67 9.18
C HIS A 70 4.92 23.90 9.31
N HIS A 71 5.63 23.68 8.22
CA HIS A 71 6.92 22.97 8.21
C HIS A 71 7.96 23.71 9.09
N LYS A 72 8.00 25.04 9.02
CA LYS A 72 8.91 25.85 9.85
C LYS A 72 8.62 25.72 11.35
N VAL A 73 7.36 25.59 11.74
CA VAL A 73 6.93 25.52 13.15
C VAL A 73 6.93 24.09 13.67
N ALA A 74 6.30 23.16 12.93
CA ALA A 74 6.08 21.77 13.36
C ALA A 74 7.17 20.80 12.86
N LYS A 75 8.04 21.22 11.95
CA LYS A 75 9.06 20.37 11.28
C LYS A 75 8.48 19.07 10.71
N SER A 76 7.26 19.15 10.16
CA SER A 76 6.51 17.99 9.66
C SER A 76 6.01 18.25 8.24
N ASP A 77 6.07 17.24 7.39
CA ASP A 77 5.61 17.26 6.00
C ASP A 77 4.17 16.77 5.83
N LEU A 78 3.46 16.44 6.92
CA LEU A 78 2.09 15.91 6.88
C LEU A 78 1.11 16.83 6.16
N LEU A 79 1.31 18.16 6.24
CA LEU A 79 0.46 19.10 5.52
C LEU A 79 0.68 19.04 3.99
N HIS A 80 1.93 18.76 3.57
CA HIS A 80 2.23 18.48 2.16
C HIS A 80 1.46 17.21 1.70
N THR A 81 1.56 16.13 2.44
CA THR A 81 0.82 14.88 2.17
C THR A 81 -0.68 15.13 2.03
N LYS A 82 -1.25 15.92 2.97
CA LYS A 82 -2.68 16.29 2.90
C LYS A 82 -3.07 16.96 1.58
N PHE A 83 -2.26 17.87 1.09
CA PHE A 83 -2.57 18.63 -0.11
C PHE A 83 -2.27 17.84 -1.38
N SER A 84 -1.18 17.08 -1.39
CA SER A 84 -0.76 16.28 -2.55
C SER A 84 -1.73 15.12 -2.84
N HIS A 85 -2.24 14.47 -1.79
CA HIS A 85 -3.14 13.31 -1.90
C HIS A 85 -4.61 13.66 -1.65
N LYS A 86 -4.99 14.92 -1.88
CA LYS A 86 -6.35 15.39 -1.61
C LYS A 86 -7.43 14.69 -2.45
N ARG A 87 -7.09 14.09 -3.60
CA ARG A 87 -8.04 13.31 -4.42
C ARG A 87 -8.52 12.10 -3.65
N LEU A 88 -7.62 11.23 -3.18
CA LEU A 88 -7.95 10.07 -2.37
C LEU A 88 -8.69 10.48 -1.10
N PHE A 89 -8.14 11.44 -0.34
CA PHE A 89 -8.77 11.87 0.91
C PHE A 89 -10.16 12.45 0.72
N SER A 90 -10.44 13.12 -0.40
CA SER A 90 -11.77 13.64 -0.70
C SER A 90 -12.76 12.54 -1.08
N ALA A 91 -12.28 11.46 -1.66
CA ALA A 91 -13.08 10.34 -2.13
C ALA A 91 -13.45 9.35 -1.00
N VAL A 92 -12.83 9.46 0.18
CA VAL A 92 -13.12 8.55 1.32
C VAL A 92 -14.59 8.63 1.70
N GLN A 93 -15.26 7.46 1.69
CA GLN A 93 -16.65 7.28 2.07
C GLN A 93 -16.76 6.46 3.37
N CYS A 94 -17.77 6.78 4.18
CA CYS A 94 -18.11 6.00 5.36
C CYS A 94 -18.52 4.57 4.99
N GLY A 95 -17.95 3.59 5.67
CA GLY A 95 -18.22 2.17 5.45
C GLY A 95 -17.39 1.50 4.35
N ASP A 96 -16.67 2.28 3.53
CA ASP A 96 -15.74 1.72 2.54
C ASP A 96 -14.51 1.09 3.20
N VAL A 97 -13.92 0.11 2.55
CA VAL A 97 -12.73 -0.61 3.02
C VAL A 97 -11.53 -0.18 2.18
N TYR A 98 -10.43 0.13 2.85
CA TYR A 98 -9.18 0.62 2.27
C TYR A 98 -8.06 -0.35 2.63
N LEU A 99 -7.49 -1.04 1.62
CA LEU A 99 -6.38 -1.96 1.76
C LEU A 99 -5.06 -1.22 1.44
N SER A 100 -4.17 -1.12 2.42
CA SER A 100 -2.79 -0.68 2.23
C SER A 100 -1.99 -1.85 1.65
N ILE A 101 -1.65 -1.79 0.35
CA ILE A 101 -1.13 -2.92 -0.41
C ILE A 101 0.37 -2.84 -0.75
N GLY A 102 1.09 -1.89 -0.19
CA GLY A 102 2.52 -1.70 -0.49
C GLY A 102 3.46 -2.80 0.03
N GLY A 103 2.94 -3.81 0.73
CA GLY A 103 3.71 -4.97 1.21
C GLY A 103 4.67 -4.64 2.35
N ASP A 104 5.66 -3.80 2.14
CA ASP A 104 6.75 -3.45 3.07
C ASP A 104 6.72 -1.97 3.52
N ASN A 105 5.55 -1.38 3.53
CA ASN A 105 5.34 0.05 3.77
C ASN A 105 5.97 0.60 5.06
N TYR A 106 6.02 -0.19 6.15
CA TYR A 106 6.63 0.20 7.43
C TYR A 106 8.06 -0.30 7.60
N CYS A 107 8.76 -0.68 6.52
CA CYS A 107 10.11 -1.21 6.61
C CYS A 107 11.21 -0.16 6.39
N TYR A 108 10.90 1.01 5.80
CA TYR A 108 11.91 1.95 5.28
C TYR A 108 11.73 3.39 5.77
N GLY A 109 11.08 3.61 6.89
CA GLY A 109 10.74 4.95 7.36
C GLY A 109 9.48 5.52 6.67
N GLY A 110 9.25 6.85 6.81
CA GLY A 110 8.05 7.48 6.22
C GLY A 110 6.72 7.09 6.89
N LYS A 111 6.77 6.40 8.02
CA LYS A 111 5.61 5.90 8.77
C LYS A 111 4.60 6.98 9.18
N GLU A 112 5.05 8.24 9.32
CA GLU A 112 4.14 9.36 9.58
C GLU A 112 3.09 9.54 8.47
N TYR A 113 3.48 9.31 7.21
CA TYR A 113 2.54 9.41 6.08
C TYR A 113 1.50 8.29 6.13
N LEU A 114 1.94 7.07 6.42
CA LEU A 114 1.06 5.90 6.56
C LEU A 114 0.03 6.14 7.68
N GLY A 115 0.51 6.56 8.85
CA GLY A 115 -0.34 6.92 9.98
C GLY A 115 -1.31 8.06 9.66
N TYR A 116 -0.90 9.01 8.81
CA TYR A 116 -1.78 10.07 8.34
C TYR A 116 -2.93 9.54 7.49
N TYR A 117 -2.65 8.69 6.49
CA TYR A 117 -3.68 8.05 5.65
C TYR A 117 -4.65 7.25 6.51
N ASN A 118 -4.13 6.37 7.36
CA ASN A 118 -4.92 5.53 8.24
C ASN A 118 -5.86 6.38 9.12
N ARG A 119 -5.34 7.44 9.74
CA ARG A 119 -6.14 8.35 10.54
C ARG A 119 -7.24 9.04 9.75
N ILE A 120 -6.94 9.64 8.60
CA ILE A 120 -7.94 10.36 7.79
C ILE A 120 -9.04 9.44 7.29
N ILE A 121 -8.71 8.22 6.89
CA ILE A 121 -9.69 7.22 6.46
C ILE A 121 -10.64 6.90 7.63
N HIS A 122 -10.10 6.67 8.84
CA HIS A 122 -10.92 6.41 10.02
C HIS A 122 -11.76 7.61 10.46
N GLU A 123 -11.21 8.83 10.45
CA GLU A 123 -11.94 10.06 10.79
C GLU A 123 -13.16 10.27 9.87
N LYS A 124 -13.10 9.76 8.64
CA LYS A 124 -14.20 9.79 7.66
C LYS A 124 -15.11 8.56 7.70
N GLY A 125 -14.90 7.64 8.64
CA GLY A 125 -15.71 6.44 8.83
C GLY A 125 -15.37 5.28 7.89
N GLY A 126 -14.25 5.34 7.18
CA GLY A 126 -13.70 4.21 6.42
C GLY A 126 -13.05 3.18 7.34
N LYS A 127 -12.83 1.98 6.81
CA LYS A 127 -12.11 0.89 7.47
C LYS A 127 -10.78 0.65 6.78
N THR A 128 -9.72 0.40 7.54
CA THR A 128 -8.39 0.15 6.97
C THR A 128 -7.93 -1.27 7.25
N VAL A 129 -7.28 -1.86 6.26
CA VAL A 129 -6.64 -3.17 6.33
C VAL A 129 -5.17 -3.01 5.90
N PHE A 130 -4.24 -3.50 6.72
CA PHE A 130 -2.84 -3.60 6.32
C PHE A 130 -2.64 -4.97 5.68
N TRP A 131 -2.51 -4.99 4.36
CA TRP A 131 -2.73 -6.17 3.53
C TRP A 131 -1.44 -6.80 3.03
N GLY A 132 -1.25 -8.10 3.36
CA GLY A 132 -0.09 -8.89 2.88
C GLY A 132 1.24 -8.27 3.26
N CYS A 133 1.37 -7.79 4.50
CA CYS A 133 2.45 -6.90 4.88
C CYS A 133 3.64 -7.60 5.52
N SER A 134 4.83 -6.99 5.34
CA SER A 134 5.98 -7.13 6.22
C SER A 134 6.13 -5.87 7.08
N PHE A 135 6.71 -6.03 8.25
CA PHE A 135 6.95 -4.95 9.20
C PHE A 135 8.34 -5.09 9.83
N GLU A 136 9.13 -4.02 9.82
CA GLU A 136 10.44 -4.01 10.47
C GLU A 136 10.28 -3.72 11.99
N PRO A 137 10.62 -4.68 12.89
CA PRO A 137 10.40 -4.52 14.33
C PRO A 137 11.05 -3.27 14.94
N SER A 138 12.19 -2.83 14.41
CA SER A 138 12.88 -1.63 14.87
C SER A 138 12.12 -0.33 14.61
N GLU A 139 11.12 -0.37 13.70
CA GLU A 139 10.23 0.77 13.42
C GLU A 139 9.06 0.90 14.41
N MET A 140 8.90 -0.03 15.36
CA MET A 140 7.81 -0.03 16.35
C MET A 140 8.09 0.93 17.50
N ASP A 141 7.77 2.20 17.31
CA ASP A 141 7.73 3.19 18.40
C ASP A 141 6.28 3.41 18.91
N ALA A 142 6.11 4.25 19.92
CA ALA A 142 4.80 4.53 20.51
C ALA A 142 3.80 5.18 19.54
N ALA A 143 4.27 5.96 18.56
CA ALA A 143 3.41 6.57 17.54
C ALA A 143 2.97 5.53 16.52
N THR A 144 3.89 4.69 16.07
CA THR A 144 3.63 3.57 15.16
C THR A 144 2.68 2.56 15.80
N ALA A 145 2.87 2.20 17.07
CA ALA A 145 1.97 1.30 17.78
C ALA A 145 0.53 1.82 17.82
N LYS A 146 0.34 3.14 18.04
CA LYS A 146 -0.99 3.76 17.97
C LYS A 146 -1.60 3.72 16.59
N ASP A 147 -0.80 3.82 15.56
CA ASP A 147 -1.27 3.74 14.18
C ASP A 147 -1.63 2.31 13.81
N ILE A 148 -0.77 1.36 14.10
CA ILE A 148 -1.02 -0.09 13.90
C ILE A 148 -2.30 -0.54 14.63
N ALA A 149 -2.54 -0.05 15.84
CA ALA A 149 -3.76 -0.35 16.60
C ALA A 149 -5.06 0.15 15.93
N ARG A 150 -4.99 1.10 15.00
CA ARG A 150 -6.18 1.59 14.26
C ARG A 150 -6.64 0.67 13.16
N TYR A 151 -5.76 -0.16 12.59
CA TYR A 151 -6.16 -1.06 11.52
C TYR A 151 -7.26 -2.01 11.99
N ASN A 152 -8.32 -2.15 11.20
CA ASN A 152 -9.41 -3.07 11.46
C ASN A 152 -8.98 -4.53 11.31
N LEU A 153 -8.01 -4.78 10.42
CA LEU A 153 -7.40 -6.09 10.18
C LEU A 153 -5.97 -5.88 9.68
N ILE A 154 -5.08 -6.78 10.07
CA ILE A 154 -3.72 -6.86 9.55
C ILE A 154 -3.48 -8.29 9.08
N THR A 155 -3.00 -8.45 7.84
CA THR A 155 -2.58 -9.73 7.29
C THR A 155 -1.06 -9.71 7.11
N ALA A 156 -0.33 -10.28 8.08
CA ALA A 156 1.12 -10.38 8.02
C ALA A 156 1.54 -11.61 7.19
N ARG A 157 2.53 -11.46 6.30
CA ARG A 157 2.93 -12.52 5.37
C ARG A 157 4.10 -13.37 5.87
N GLU A 158 4.66 -13.05 7.03
CA GLU A 158 5.73 -13.83 7.67
C GLU A 158 5.69 -13.66 9.20
N SER A 159 6.36 -14.59 9.92
CA SER A 159 6.21 -14.76 11.37
C SER A 159 6.76 -13.58 12.18
N ILE A 160 7.87 -12.97 11.77
CA ILE A 160 8.49 -11.84 12.50
C ILE A 160 7.53 -10.65 12.54
N SER A 161 6.96 -10.29 11.38
CA SER A 161 5.94 -9.25 11.29
C SER A 161 4.69 -9.60 12.06
N TYR A 162 4.24 -10.86 11.96
CA TYR A 162 3.06 -11.32 12.70
C TYR A 162 3.21 -11.12 14.21
N GLU A 163 4.29 -11.60 14.82
CA GLU A 163 4.51 -11.47 16.26
C GLU A 163 4.59 -10.01 16.71
N THR A 164 5.31 -9.19 15.93
CA THR A 164 5.45 -7.76 16.23
C THR A 164 4.11 -7.02 16.13
N LEU A 165 3.37 -7.24 15.06
CA LEU A 165 2.09 -6.55 14.81
C LEU A 165 0.97 -7.07 15.72
N LYS A 166 0.96 -8.36 16.05
CA LYS A 166 0.00 -8.99 16.96
C LYS A 166 0.02 -8.39 18.35
N ALA A 167 1.21 -8.01 18.82
CA ALA A 167 1.36 -7.34 20.11
C ALA A 167 0.70 -5.95 20.15
N ALA A 168 0.69 -5.25 19.01
CA ALA A 168 0.09 -3.92 18.87
C ALA A 168 -1.38 -3.94 18.43
N ASN A 169 -1.80 -4.97 17.68
CA ASN A 169 -3.17 -5.11 17.18
C ASN A 169 -3.63 -6.57 17.23
N PRO A 170 -4.60 -6.92 18.10
CA PRO A 170 -5.11 -8.29 18.24
C PRO A 170 -5.80 -8.83 16.98
N ASN A 171 -6.19 -7.96 16.03
CA ASN A 171 -6.80 -8.36 14.77
C ASN A 171 -5.73 -8.67 13.69
N THR A 172 -4.54 -9.08 14.09
CA THR A 172 -3.48 -9.52 13.18
C THR A 172 -3.58 -11.03 12.95
N ILE A 173 -3.50 -11.45 11.68
CA ILE A 173 -3.46 -12.86 11.26
C ILE A 173 -2.22 -13.11 10.42
N LEU A 174 -1.66 -14.32 10.54
CA LEU A 174 -0.57 -14.79 9.69
C LEU A 174 -1.15 -15.47 8.46
N VAL A 175 -0.70 -15.07 7.28
CA VAL A 175 -1.15 -15.59 5.99
C VAL A 175 0.06 -15.76 5.05
N ALA A 176 -0.10 -16.47 3.93
CA ALA A 176 0.89 -16.42 2.86
C ALA A 176 0.84 -15.05 2.15
N ASP A 177 1.95 -14.68 1.49
CA ASP A 177 1.95 -13.51 0.61
C ASP A 177 0.83 -13.65 -0.44
N PRO A 178 0.00 -12.62 -0.66
CA PRO A 178 -1.08 -12.68 -1.64
C PRO A 178 -0.65 -13.13 -3.03
N ALA A 179 0.59 -12.84 -3.44
CA ALA A 179 1.12 -13.22 -4.75
C ALA A 179 1.11 -14.74 -4.99
N PHE A 180 1.12 -15.57 -3.94
CA PHE A 180 1.07 -17.05 -4.08
C PHE A 180 -0.25 -17.60 -4.67
N VAL A 181 -1.30 -16.77 -4.79
CA VAL A 181 -2.54 -17.21 -5.48
C VAL A 181 -2.51 -17.01 -6.98
N LEU A 182 -1.44 -16.38 -7.50
CA LEU A 182 -1.28 -16.23 -8.95
C LEU A 182 -0.83 -17.55 -9.56
N ASP A 183 -1.40 -17.85 -10.74
CA ASP A 183 -1.00 -19.00 -11.51
C ASP A 183 0.39 -18.76 -12.15
N SER A 184 1.21 -19.80 -12.24
CA SER A 184 2.44 -19.74 -12.99
C SER A 184 2.14 -19.65 -14.49
N VAL A 185 2.94 -18.88 -15.21
CA VAL A 185 2.90 -18.80 -16.67
C VAL A 185 4.17 -19.44 -17.21
N GLU A 186 4.02 -20.47 -18.04
CA GLU A 186 5.15 -21.05 -18.76
C GLU A 186 5.65 -20.07 -19.81
N LEU A 187 6.92 -19.72 -19.72
CA LEU A 187 7.60 -18.88 -20.69
C LEU A 187 8.64 -19.73 -21.45
N PRO A 188 8.97 -19.36 -22.70
CA PRO A 188 10.08 -19.97 -23.42
C PRO A 188 11.36 -19.90 -22.59
N LEU A 189 12.10 -20.99 -22.52
CA LEU A 189 13.39 -20.99 -21.84
C LEU A 189 14.37 -20.04 -22.54
N PRO A 190 15.21 -19.31 -21.78
CA PRO A 190 16.21 -18.42 -22.35
C PRO A 190 17.14 -19.15 -23.33
N GLU A 191 17.63 -18.43 -24.32
CA GLU A 191 18.65 -18.97 -25.22
C GLU A 191 19.88 -19.44 -24.43
N GLY A 192 20.38 -20.64 -24.77
CA GLY A 192 21.50 -21.26 -24.07
C GLY A 192 21.15 -22.02 -22.79
N TRP A 193 19.86 -22.12 -22.45
CA TRP A 193 19.39 -22.96 -21.35
C TRP A 193 19.84 -24.43 -21.51
N LYS A 194 20.33 -25.02 -20.44
CA LYS A 194 20.71 -26.43 -20.35
C LYS A 194 20.14 -27.03 -19.09
N ASP A 195 19.27 -28.03 -19.24
CA ASP A 195 18.67 -28.71 -18.10
C ASP A 195 19.73 -29.31 -17.17
N GLY A 196 19.62 -29.05 -15.90
CA GLY A 196 20.56 -29.49 -14.87
C GLY A 196 21.89 -28.74 -14.81
N ASN A 197 22.15 -27.81 -15.74
CA ASN A 197 23.41 -27.04 -15.80
C ASN A 197 23.20 -25.51 -15.86
N THR A 198 21.99 -25.03 -15.55
CA THR A 198 21.69 -23.60 -15.54
C THR A 198 21.23 -23.18 -14.15
N ILE A 199 21.81 -22.09 -13.63
CA ILE A 199 21.42 -21.45 -12.37
C ILE A 199 20.87 -20.07 -12.72
N GLY A 200 19.60 -19.84 -12.34
CA GLY A 200 19.01 -18.50 -12.41
C GLY A 200 19.39 -17.68 -11.16
N ILE A 201 19.81 -16.45 -11.37
CA ILE A 201 20.09 -15.48 -10.31
C ILE A 201 19.18 -14.28 -10.56
N ASN A 202 18.41 -13.90 -9.52
CA ASN A 202 17.57 -12.71 -9.52
C ASN A 202 18.17 -11.64 -8.63
#